data_11669e8e7aa8469fc42535d2ed767c52
#
_entry.id   11669e8e7aa8469fc42535d2ed767c52
#
_cell.length_a   1.000
_cell.length_b   1.000
_cell.length_c   1.000
_cell.angle_alpha   90.00
_cell.angle_beta   90.00
_cell.angle_gamma   90.00
#
_symmetry.space_group_name_H-M   'P 1'
#
loop_
_entity.id
_entity.type
_entity.pdbx_description
1 polymer ?
#
loop_
_entity_poly.entity_id
_entity_poly.type
_entity_poly.pdbx_seq_one_letter_code
_entity_poly.pdbx_strand_id
1 'polypeptide(L)'
;AVQWFGKEPFNSIDQFNANLVSICGHKFHAPKGVGALYIKSPLLPDPIFFGGGHENERRAGTENMAGIAGLVDAIERFTTTPVFERPTLQPLIERLAMLTDIDEVNLAGPLAKRLANTISFTVAGTDSMTLLAALDLEGICASSGSACSAGSLNPSHVLSAMGRNDDANS
;
A
#
# COMPACT_ATOMS: atom_id res chain seq x y z
N ALA A 1 -2.63 7.16 2.81
CA ALA A 1 -1.51 6.44 3.44
C ALA A 1 -1.80 4.94 3.66
N VAL A 2 -2.70 4.38 2.82
CA VAL A 2 -3.25 3.01 2.98
C VAL A 2 -2.17 1.93 3.10
N GLN A 3 -1.09 2.00 2.34
CA GLN A 3 -0.01 1.00 2.39
C GLN A 3 1.14 1.38 3.32
N TRP A 4 1.15 2.61 3.81
CA TRP A 4 2.22 3.16 4.63
C TRP A 4 1.92 3.09 6.13
N PHE A 5 0.68 3.46 6.51
CA PHE A 5 0.26 3.57 7.91
C PHE A 5 0.37 2.21 8.63
N GLY A 6 0.92 2.22 9.83
CA GLY A 6 1.20 1.04 10.64
C GLY A 6 2.39 0.18 10.17
N LYS A 7 3.07 0.55 9.06
CA LYS A 7 4.25 -0.16 8.53
C LYS A 7 5.55 0.66 8.63
N GLU A 8 5.42 1.95 8.82
CA GLU A 8 6.53 2.86 9.09
C GLU A 8 6.21 3.68 10.36
N PRO A 9 7.20 4.17 11.09
CA PRO A 9 6.97 4.97 12.29
C PRO A 9 6.10 6.20 12.02
N PHE A 10 5.06 6.38 12.81
CA PHE A 10 4.14 7.50 12.69
C PHE A 10 4.21 8.38 13.94
N ASN A 11 4.60 9.63 13.79
CA ASN A 11 4.71 10.58 14.88
C ASN A 11 3.60 11.64 14.85
N SER A 12 3.22 12.10 13.67
CA SER A 12 2.19 13.12 13.47
C SER A 12 1.61 13.03 12.08
N ILE A 13 0.33 13.40 11.94
CA ILE A 13 -0.33 13.51 10.65
C ILE A 13 0.34 14.54 9.72
N ASP A 14 1.01 15.54 10.29
CA ASP A 14 1.69 16.59 9.55
C ASP A 14 2.85 16.06 8.68
N GLN A 15 3.41 14.89 9.02
CA GLN A 15 4.47 14.27 8.22
C GLN A 15 4.04 13.93 6.80
N PHE A 16 2.74 13.79 6.53
CA PHE A 16 2.23 13.57 5.18
C PHE A 16 2.12 14.85 4.35
N ASN A 17 2.20 16.02 4.97
CA ASN A 17 1.97 17.32 4.32
C ASN A 17 0.74 17.30 3.39
N ALA A 18 -0.35 16.72 3.87
CA ALA A 18 -1.56 16.48 3.11
C ALA A 18 -2.80 17.02 3.85
N ASN A 19 -3.77 17.45 3.07
CA ASN A 19 -5.05 17.95 3.59
C ASN A 19 -6.06 16.83 3.85
N LEU A 20 -5.93 15.72 3.12
CA LEU A 20 -6.76 14.53 3.26
C LEU A 20 -5.85 13.31 3.33
N VAL A 21 -6.04 12.44 4.33
CA VAL A 21 -5.28 11.20 4.47
C VAL A 21 -6.21 10.04 4.74
N SER A 22 -6.26 9.09 3.82
CA SER A 22 -7.00 7.85 4.02
C SER A 22 -6.10 6.74 4.57
N ILE A 23 -6.64 5.97 5.51
CA ILE A 23 -6.04 4.75 6.03
C ILE A 23 -7.03 3.59 5.94
N CYS A 24 -6.51 2.36 5.87
CA CYS A 24 -7.31 1.15 5.78
C CYS A 24 -6.86 0.15 6.84
N GLY A 25 -7.76 -0.20 7.75
CA GLY A 25 -7.44 -0.95 8.95
C GLY A 25 -6.78 -2.31 8.69
N HIS A 26 -7.30 -3.11 7.76
CA HIS A 26 -6.78 -4.46 7.50
C HIS A 26 -5.33 -4.50 6.95
N LYS A 27 -4.75 -3.36 6.59
CA LYS A 27 -3.35 -3.28 6.14
C LYS A 27 -2.34 -3.26 7.31
N PHE A 28 -2.83 -3.05 8.53
CA PHE A 28 -2.04 -3.08 9.78
C PHE A 28 -2.80 -3.80 10.92
N HIS A 29 -3.42 -4.95 10.58
CA HIS A 29 -4.06 -5.90 11.49
C HIS A 29 -5.33 -5.44 12.20
N ALA A 30 -5.94 -4.31 11.86
CA ALA A 30 -7.29 -3.99 12.30
C ALA A 30 -8.34 -4.85 11.56
N PRO A 31 -9.58 -4.87 12.02
CA PRO A 31 -10.65 -5.59 11.36
C PRO A 31 -10.83 -5.18 9.89
N LYS A 32 -11.28 -6.12 9.05
CA LYS A 32 -11.69 -5.81 7.67
C LYS A 32 -12.96 -4.95 7.67
N GLY A 33 -13.11 -4.11 6.65
CA GLY A 33 -14.29 -3.27 6.48
C GLY A 33 -14.28 -1.97 7.28
N VAL A 34 -13.17 -1.62 7.94
CA VAL A 34 -13.00 -0.36 8.67
C VAL A 34 -11.75 0.38 8.19
N GLY A 35 -11.85 1.69 8.17
CA GLY A 35 -10.75 2.62 7.84
C GLY A 35 -11.11 4.01 8.33
N ALA A 36 -10.24 4.97 8.11
CA ALA A 36 -10.48 6.36 8.47
C ALA A 36 -10.02 7.32 7.39
N LEU A 37 -10.66 8.48 7.34
CA LEU A 37 -10.27 9.61 6.54
C LEU A 37 -9.97 10.80 7.46
N TYR A 38 -8.70 11.20 7.52
CA TYR A 38 -8.35 12.47 8.13
C TYR A 38 -8.67 13.62 7.17
N ILE A 39 -9.29 14.65 7.72
CA ILE A 39 -9.65 15.86 7.00
C ILE A 39 -9.08 17.06 7.78
N LYS A 40 -8.15 17.77 7.17
CA LYS A 40 -7.53 18.94 7.77
C LYS A 40 -8.52 20.11 7.78
N SER A 41 -8.73 20.72 8.99
CA SER A 41 -9.52 21.94 9.10
C SER A 41 -8.88 23.09 8.27
N PRO A 42 -9.66 23.94 7.60
CA PRO A 42 -11.14 24.04 7.61
C PRO A 42 -11.85 23.31 6.46
N LEU A 43 -11.24 22.28 5.85
CA LEU A 43 -11.86 21.57 4.74
C LEU A 43 -13.15 20.88 5.16
N LEU A 44 -14.17 20.98 4.31
CA LEU A 44 -15.48 20.35 4.46
C LEU A 44 -15.86 19.70 3.13
N PRO A 45 -15.34 18.51 2.81
CA PRO A 45 -15.73 17.80 1.60
C PRO A 45 -17.22 17.40 1.67
N ASP A 46 -17.90 17.52 0.54
CA ASP A 46 -19.28 17.08 0.42
C ASP A 46 -19.40 15.56 0.63
N PRO A 47 -20.47 15.09 1.32
CA PRO A 47 -20.71 13.66 1.48
C PRO A 47 -21.05 13.02 0.13
N ILE A 48 -20.55 11.80 -0.09
CA ILE A 48 -20.94 10.97 -1.25
C ILE A 48 -22.01 9.93 -0.90
N PHE A 49 -22.27 9.71 0.41
CA PHE A 49 -23.38 8.89 0.91
C PHE A 49 -24.30 9.77 1.73
N PHE A 50 -25.54 9.90 1.27
CA PHE A 50 -26.55 10.76 1.86
C PHE A 50 -27.50 9.97 2.78
N GLY A 51 -28.01 10.63 3.84
CA GLY A 51 -28.92 10.04 4.81
C GLY A 51 -28.83 10.74 6.17
N GLY A 52 -28.80 9.98 7.26
CA GLY A 52 -28.66 10.53 8.61
C GLY A 52 -27.32 11.25 8.83
N GLY A 53 -27.27 12.17 9.79
CA GLY A 53 -26.13 13.06 10.07
C GLY A 53 -24.94 12.41 10.79
N HIS A 54 -24.63 11.14 10.48
CA HIS A 54 -23.51 10.41 11.05
C HIS A 54 -22.16 10.99 10.55
N GLU A 55 -21.12 10.73 11.28
CA GLU A 55 -19.76 11.21 10.98
C GLU A 55 -19.71 12.74 10.75
N ASN A 56 -20.45 13.49 11.57
CA ASN A 56 -20.62 14.94 11.42
C ASN A 56 -21.14 15.33 10.03
N GLU A 57 -22.20 14.67 9.55
CA GLU A 57 -22.83 14.88 8.25
C GLU A 57 -21.96 14.55 7.03
N ARG A 58 -20.82 13.89 7.23
CA ARG A 58 -19.88 13.55 6.15
C ARG A 58 -20.10 12.19 5.52
N ARG A 59 -20.74 11.27 6.27
CA ARG A 59 -20.98 9.91 5.79
C ARG A 59 -22.16 9.30 6.53
N ALA A 60 -23.28 9.12 5.83
CA ALA A 60 -24.48 8.51 6.37
C ALA A 60 -24.30 7.00 6.62
N GLY A 61 -25.11 6.46 7.51
CA GLY A 61 -25.13 5.06 7.92
C GLY A 61 -24.60 4.86 9.33
N THR A 62 -25.24 3.98 10.10
CA THR A 62 -24.85 3.68 11.49
C THR A 62 -23.37 3.27 11.57
N GLU A 63 -22.66 3.84 12.51
CA GLU A 63 -21.25 3.62 12.71
C GLU A 63 -20.96 2.17 13.14
N ASN A 64 -19.96 1.56 12.54
CA ASN A 64 -19.47 0.25 12.95
C ASN A 64 -18.60 0.35 14.19
N MET A 65 -19.21 0.49 15.36
CA MET A 65 -18.49 0.71 16.63
C MET A 65 -17.48 -0.39 16.93
N ALA A 66 -17.79 -1.65 16.64
CA ALA A 66 -16.86 -2.76 16.87
C ALA A 66 -15.62 -2.66 15.95
N GLY A 67 -15.83 -2.32 14.68
CA GLY A 67 -14.75 -2.09 13.73
C GLY A 67 -13.89 -0.89 14.10
N ILE A 68 -14.54 0.21 14.56
CA ILE A 68 -13.85 1.43 15.01
C ILE A 68 -12.99 1.14 16.24
N ALA A 69 -13.52 0.43 17.24
CA ALA A 69 -12.75 0.04 18.44
C ALA A 69 -11.50 -0.78 18.05
N GLY A 70 -11.66 -1.79 17.18
CA GLY A 70 -10.52 -2.57 16.70
C GLY A 70 -9.54 -1.77 15.84
N LEU A 71 -10.01 -0.75 15.12
CA LEU A 71 -9.14 0.17 14.37
C LEU A 71 -8.30 1.02 15.33
N VAL A 72 -8.91 1.55 16.40
CA VAL A 72 -8.22 2.35 17.43
C VAL A 72 -7.14 1.52 18.10
N ASP A 73 -7.46 0.31 18.55
CA ASP A 73 -6.48 -0.61 19.17
C ASP A 73 -5.28 -0.87 18.24
N ALA A 74 -5.54 -1.13 16.96
CA ALA A 74 -4.47 -1.32 15.99
C ALA A 74 -3.66 -0.04 15.73
N ILE A 75 -4.27 1.13 15.71
CA ILE A 75 -3.58 2.42 15.60
C ILE A 75 -2.65 2.61 16.79
N GLU A 76 -3.13 2.47 18.01
CA GLU A 76 -2.33 2.62 19.24
C GLU A 76 -1.13 1.68 19.24
N ARG A 77 -1.33 0.45 18.80
CA ARG A 77 -0.29 -0.58 18.77
C ARG A 77 0.77 -0.32 17.69
N PHE A 78 0.36 0.02 16.47
CA PHE A 78 1.26 0.02 15.31
C PHE A 78 1.73 1.41 14.85
N THR A 79 1.37 2.48 15.55
CA THR A 79 1.96 3.80 15.30
C THR A 79 3.38 3.94 15.86
N THR A 80 3.62 3.34 17.02
CA THR A 80 4.94 3.36 17.69
C THR A 80 5.81 2.17 17.30
N THR A 81 5.20 1.00 17.11
CA THR A 81 5.91 -0.23 16.73
C THR A 81 5.33 -0.74 15.41
N PRO A 82 5.95 -0.45 14.26
CA PRO A 82 5.43 -0.88 12.96
C PRO A 82 5.22 -2.39 12.88
N VAL A 83 4.23 -2.82 12.07
CA VAL A 83 3.94 -4.25 11.80
C VAL A 83 5.18 -4.98 11.28
N PHE A 84 6.03 -4.27 10.52
CA PHE A 84 7.28 -4.80 9.97
C PHE A 84 8.45 -3.99 10.47
N GLU A 85 9.36 -4.64 11.16
CA GLU A 85 10.61 -4.01 11.60
C GLU A 85 11.62 -3.99 10.44
N ARG A 86 12.00 -2.78 10.02
CA ARG A 86 12.94 -2.58 8.92
C ARG A 86 14.25 -3.35 9.08
N PRO A 87 14.92 -3.37 10.26
CA PRO A 87 16.15 -4.15 10.45
C PRO A 87 15.98 -5.65 10.18
N THR A 88 14.83 -6.20 10.52
CA THR A 88 14.53 -7.63 10.31
C THR A 88 14.34 -7.97 8.83
N LEU A 89 13.73 -7.07 8.05
CA LEU A 89 13.46 -7.29 6.64
C LEU A 89 14.60 -6.84 5.72
N GLN A 90 15.47 -5.96 6.19
CA GLN A 90 16.55 -5.39 5.37
C GLN A 90 17.46 -6.45 4.72
N PRO A 91 17.91 -7.51 5.41
CA PRO A 91 18.74 -8.55 4.77
C PRO A 91 18.00 -9.30 3.64
N LEU A 92 16.68 -9.48 3.77
CA LEU A 92 15.87 -10.12 2.73
C LEU A 92 15.73 -9.22 1.51
N ILE A 93 15.52 -7.93 1.72
CA ILE A 93 15.44 -6.92 0.66
C ILE A 93 16.77 -6.82 -0.10
N GLU A 94 17.89 -6.80 0.62
CA GLU A 94 19.23 -6.77 0.02
C GLU A 94 19.50 -8.02 -0.83
N ARG A 95 19.11 -9.19 -0.33
CA ARG A 95 19.23 -10.43 -1.09
C ARG A 95 18.36 -10.43 -2.35
N LEU A 96 17.12 -9.95 -2.27
CA LEU A 96 16.25 -9.81 -3.44
C LEU A 96 16.79 -8.77 -4.42
N ALA A 97 17.41 -7.70 -3.95
CA ALA A 97 18.01 -6.68 -4.81
C ALA A 97 19.14 -7.23 -5.71
N MET A 98 19.79 -8.33 -5.31
CA MET A 98 20.80 -9.02 -6.14
C MET A 98 20.18 -9.61 -7.43
N LEU A 99 18.86 -9.72 -7.54
CA LEU A 99 18.22 -10.11 -8.81
C LEU A 99 18.53 -9.14 -9.94
N THR A 100 18.92 -7.90 -9.64
CA THR A 100 19.39 -6.94 -10.65
C THR A 100 20.76 -7.29 -11.26
N ASP A 101 21.42 -8.34 -10.80
CA ASP A 101 22.59 -8.91 -11.46
C ASP A 101 22.22 -9.70 -12.74
N ILE A 102 20.91 -9.95 -12.94
CA ILE A 102 20.34 -10.50 -14.17
C ILE A 102 20.01 -9.32 -15.10
N ASP A 103 20.55 -9.33 -16.32
CA ASP A 103 20.49 -8.19 -17.25
C ASP A 103 19.06 -7.71 -17.55
N GLU A 104 18.08 -8.63 -17.59
CA GLU A 104 16.68 -8.31 -17.86
C GLU A 104 15.92 -7.79 -16.65
N VAL A 105 16.48 -7.88 -15.44
CA VAL A 105 15.79 -7.51 -14.19
C VAL A 105 16.18 -6.11 -13.75
N ASN A 106 15.19 -5.24 -13.62
CA ASN A 106 15.39 -3.87 -13.19
C ASN A 106 14.59 -3.57 -11.92
N LEU A 107 15.22 -2.85 -10.99
CA LEU A 107 14.54 -2.39 -9.78
C LEU A 107 13.59 -1.23 -10.10
N ALA A 108 12.32 -1.36 -9.70
CA ALA A 108 11.34 -0.30 -9.83
C ALA A 108 11.40 0.64 -8.62
N GLY A 109 12.15 1.73 -8.77
CA GLY A 109 12.36 2.75 -7.75
C GLY A 109 13.57 2.48 -6.83
N PRO A 110 14.00 3.48 -6.05
CA PRO A 110 15.21 3.40 -5.25
C PRO A 110 15.04 2.51 -4.01
N LEU A 111 16.08 1.75 -3.65
CA LEU A 111 16.09 0.90 -2.45
C LEU A 111 15.88 1.70 -1.16
N ALA A 112 16.43 2.91 -1.07
CA ALA A 112 16.42 3.72 0.16
C ALA A 112 15.04 4.32 0.51
N LYS A 113 14.13 4.47 -0.47
CA LYS A 113 12.85 5.16 -0.29
C LYS A 113 11.66 4.23 -0.55
N ARG A 114 11.62 3.09 0.14
CA ARG A 114 10.53 2.11 0.03
C ARG A 114 10.05 1.67 1.40
N LEU A 115 8.88 1.07 1.44
CA LEU A 115 8.41 0.37 2.63
C LEU A 115 9.32 -0.83 2.92
N ALA A 116 9.52 -1.14 4.21
CA ALA A 116 10.39 -2.23 4.62
C ALA A 116 9.98 -3.59 4.03
N ASN A 117 8.68 -3.80 3.83
CA ASN A 117 8.09 -5.05 3.38
C ASN A 117 7.79 -5.10 1.87
N THR A 118 8.35 -4.20 1.07
CA THR A 118 8.01 -4.12 -0.36
C THR A 118 9.26 -3.95 -1.21
N ILE A 119 9.42 -4.79 -2.23
CA ILE A 119 10.37 -4.62 -3.32
C ILE A 119 9.63 -4.84 -4.63
N SER A 120 9.99 -4.10 -5.66
CA SER A 120 9.34 -4.19 -6.96
C SER A 120 10.39 -4.22 -8.06
N PHE A 121 10.20 -5.11 -9.02
CA PHE A 121 11.06 -5.29 -10.19
C PHE A 121 10.23 -5.16 -11.46
N THR A 122 10.90 -4.82 -12.55
CA THR A 122 10.43 -5.05 -13.91
C THR A 122 11.36 -6.05 -14.57
N VAL A 123 10.83 -6.92 -15.44
CA VAL A 123 11.60 -7.94 -16.13
C VAL A 123 11.38 -7.78 -17.63
N ALA A 124 12.43 -7.38 -18.34
CA ALA A 124 12.35 -7.16 -19.78
C ALA A 124 12.12 -8.46 -20.55
N GLY A 125 11.37 -8.38 -21.64
CA GLY A 125 11.16 -9.51 -22.56
C GLY A 125 10.11 -10.54 -22.10
N THR A 126 9.41 -10.29 -20.99
CA THR A 126 8.30 -11.14 -20.55
C THR A 126 7.10 -10.30 -20.13
N ASP A 127 5.92 -10.87 -20.18
CA ASP A 127 4.74 -10.27 -19.59
C ASP A 127 4.54 -10.74 -18.14
N SER A 128 3.95 -9.89 -17.32
CA SER A 128 3.78 -10.16 -15.89
C SER A 128 2.93 -11.39 -15.58
N MET A 129 1.97 -11.75 -16.42
CA MET A 129 1.11 -12.91 -16.18
C MET A 129 1.89 -14.21 -16.39
N THR A 130 2.67 -14.29 -17.45
CA THR A 130 3.55 -15.43 -17.72
C THR A 130 4.60 -15.59 -16.61
N LEU A 131 5.22 -14.47 -16.20
CA LEU A 131 6.20 -14.49 -15.12
C LEU A 131 5.59 -14.95 -13.79
N LEU A 132 4.42 -14.44 -13.43
CA LEU A 132 3.73 -14.83 -12.18
C LEU A 132 3.35 -16.32 -12.21
N ALA A 133 2.87 -16.83 -13.35
CA ALA A 133 2.55 -18.25 -13.48
C ALA A 133 3.80 -19.12 -13.33
N ALA A 134 4.93 -18.72 -13.91
CA ALA A 134 6.20 -19.43 -13.75
C ALA A 134 6.69 -19.43 -12.30
N LEU A 135 6.62 -18.28 -11.63
CA LEU A 135 6.99 -18.16 -10.20
C LEU A 135 6.09 -19.02 -9.31
N ASP A 136 4.78 -19.05 -9.57
CA ASP A 136 3.81 -19.85 -8.82
C ASP A 136 4.11 -21.36 -8.95
N LEU A 137 4.49 -21.84 -10.13
CA LEU A 137 4.93 -23.22 -10.33
C LEU A 137 6.18 -23.58 -9.51
N GLU A 138 7.05 -22.61 -9.26
CA GLU A 138 8.23 -22.76 -8.40
C GLU A 138 7.91 -22.52 -6.91
N GLY A 139 6.64 -22.31 -6.56
CA GLY A 139 6.20 -22.06 -5.19
C GLY A 139 6.50 -20.63 -4.67
N ILE A 140 6.78 -19.68 -5.56
CA ILE A 140 7.10 -18.29 -5.23
C ILE A 140 5.86 -17.42 -5.41
N CYS A 141 5.33 -16.87 -4.32
CA CYS A 141 4.21 -15.95 -4.36
C CYS A 141 4.68 -14.52 -4.69
N ALA A 142 4.16 -13.97 -5.78
CA ALA A 142 4.40 -12.60 -6.19
C ALA A 142 3.11 -11.96 -6.72
N SER A 143 3.11 -10.66 -6.96
CA SER A 143 1.99 -9.96 -7.60
C SER A 143 2.49 -8.95 -8.62
N SER A 144 1.79 -8.79 -9.72
CA SER A 144 2.06 -7.75 -10.71
C SER A 144 1.32 -6.46 -10.34
N GLY A 145 1.98 -5.33 -10.54
CA GLY A 145 1.42 -4.02 -10.31
C GLY A 145 0.83 -3.85 -8.90
N SER A 146 -0.35 -3.24 -8.82
CA SER A 146 -1.12 -3.19 -7.57
C SER A 146 -1.90 -4.49 -7.39
N ALA A 147 -1.87 -5.08 -6.20
CA ALA A 147 -2.61 -6.31 -5.89
C ALA A 147 -4.13 -6.19 -6.17
N CYS A 148 -4.69 -4.97 -6.11
CA CYS A 148 -6.09 -4.69 -6.45
C CYS A 148 -6.35 -4.73 -7.98
N SER A 149 -5.31 -4.63 -8.78
CA SER A 149 -5.36 -4.70 -10.25
C SER A 149 -4.80 -6.03 -10.76
N ALA A 150 -4.57 -7.00 -9.88
CA ALA A 150 -4.08 -8.32 -10.25
C ALA A 150 -5.01 -8.96 -11.30
N GLY A 151 -4.44 -9.40 -12.41
CA GLY A 151 -5.19 -9.92 -13.57
C GLY A 151 -5.63 -8.85 -14.58
N SER A 152 -5.36 -7.57 -14.36
CA SER A 152 -5.53 -6.55 -15.39
C SER A 152 -4.42 -6.68 -16.45
N LEU A 153 -4.82 -6.69 -17.72
CA LEU A 153 -3.90 -6.62 -18.86
C LEU A 153 -3.40 -5.19 -19.14
N ASN A 154 -3.88 -4.22 -18.38
CA ASN A 154 -3.46 -2.83 -18.56
C ASN A 154 -2.08 -2.59 -17.94
N PRO A 155 -1.22 -1.82 -18.60
CA PRO A 155 0.06 -1.39 -18.06
C PRO A 155 -0.06 -0.74 -16.69
N SER A 156 0.96 -0.89 -15.85
CA SER A 156 1.01 -0.23 -14.55
C SER A 156 1.00 1.30 -14.73
N HIS A 157 -0.09 1.96 -14.32
CA HIS A 157 -0.18 3.41 -14.37
C HIS A 157 0.89 4.10 -13.52
N VAL A 158 1.42 3.42 -12.49
CA VAL A 158 2.51 3.94 -11.65
C VAL A 158 3.82 3.95 -12.41
N LEU A 159 4.18 2.84 -13.08
CA LEU A 159 5.40 2.77 -13.90
C LEU A 159 5.33 3.75 -15.07
N SER A 160 4.16 3.87 -15.71
CA SER A 160 3.93 4.85 -16.77
C SER A 160 4.11 6.29 -16.27
N ALA A 161 3.59 6.62 -15.11
CA ALA A 161 3.76 7.93 -14.48
C ALA A 161 5.22 8.22 -14.06
N MET A 162 6.02 7.17 -13.84
CA MET A 162 7.46 7.25 -13.60
C MET A 162 8.29 7.37 -14.89
N GLY A 163 7.66 7.40 -16.06
CA GLY A 163 8.33 7.45 -17.36
C GLY A 163 8.88 6.09 -17.84
N ARG A 164 8.44 4.99 -17.23
CA ARG A 164 8.88 3.63 -17.55
C ARG A 164 7.82 2.88 -18.37
N ASN A 165 7.46 3.43 -19.51
CA ASN A 165 6.38 2.89 -20.35
C ASN A 165 6.71 1.49 -20.92
N ASP A 166 7.97 1.24 -21.26
CA ASP A 166 8.42 -0.06 -21.79
C ASP A 166 8.37 -1.16 -20.73
N ASP A 167 8.51 -0.79 -19.47
CA ASP A 167 8.47 -1.70 -18.31
C ASP A 167 7.04 -1.86 -17.75
N ALA A 168 6.09 -1.08 -18.20
CA ALA A 168 4.76 -1.03 -17.57
C ALA A 168 3.94 -2.32 -17.74
N ASN A 169 4.32 -3.18 -18.67
CA ASN A 169 3.73 -4.50 -18.93
C ASN A 169 4.53 -5.66 -18.34
N SER A 170 5.67 -5.37 -17.72
CA SER A 170 6.63 -6.37 -17.20
C SER A 170 6.35 -6.75 -15.77
#